data_a2a7fa9736aca2281f0576c14803e8c4
#
_entry.id   a2a7fa9736aca2281f0576c14803e8c4
#
_cell.length_a   1.000
_cell.length_b   1.000
_cell.length_c   1.000
_cell.angle_alpha   90.00
_cell.angle_beta   90.00
_cell.angle_gamma   90.00
#
_symmetry.space_group_name_H-M   'P 1'
#
loop_
_entity.id
_entity.type
_entity.pdbx_description
1 polymer ?
#
loop_
_entity_poly.entity_id
_entity_poly.type
_entity_poly.pdbx_seq_one_letter_code
_entity_poly.pdbx_strand_id
1 'polypeptide(L)'
;MCIRDRGSYEFARLVEAETDGRIVIRVVSDGELGDEEEIWKQLKLGGIDFARMSLSPLVDDLPKLNVLFLPYLYRDDTHMWAVLDGEMGEEFLAEFEGSGGKALSWYDGGARNFYTVHGPVRSPEDLEGLRIRIQSSEMMEDLVEALGAVPVSMAFSEVYAGLQTGVIDGAENNWSSFESSGHYRVAGYYTVDEHSRVPEVQLVSESAWEKLSAKDREILLRCAKESAAYEREMWKRQQEEAERAVWESGCTVIELSAEEKEAFYRCVEPVYDKYCAEYMDIVEKIRKIGEHEREESLSLIHISEPTRL
;
A
#
# COMPACT_ATOMS: atom_id res chain seq x y z
N MET A 1 -16.16 8.08 9.19
CA MET A 1 -14.71 8.00 9.58
C MET A 1 -14.11 6.92 8.73
N CYS A 2 -13.21 7.29 7.84
CA CYS A 2 -12.50 6.34 6.97
C CYS A 2 -11.70 5.39 7.85
N ILE A 3 -11.58 4.11 7.44
CA ILE A 3 -10.82 3.14 8.23
C ILE A 3 -9.34 3.50 8.31
N ARG A 4 -8.82 4.16 7.27
CA ARG A 4 -7.45 4.68 7.25
C ARG A 4 -7.15 5.60 8.43
N ASP A 5 -8.17 6.33 8.91
CA ASP A 5 -8.00 7.24 10.04
C ASP A 5 -7.97 6.51 11.39
N ARG A 6 -8.58 5.31 11.50
CA ARG A 6 -8.69 4.58 12.78
C ARG A 6 -7.35 4.27 13.40
N GLY A 7 -6.35 3.86 12.61
CA GLY A 7 -4.99 3.65 13.09
C GLY A 7 -4.37 4.90 13.67
N SER A 8 -4.55 6.04 13.00
CA SER A 8 -4.06 7.35 13.45
C SER A 8 -4.78 7.83 14.73
N TYR A 9 -6.10 7.60 14.84
CA TYR A 9 -6.84 7.89 16.07
C TYR A 9 -6.42 6.98 17.23
N GLU A 10 -6.17 5.70 16.96
CA GLU A 10 -5.68 4.79 17.99
C GLU A 10 -4.27 5.19 18.47
N PHE A 11 -3.39 5.56 17.55
CA PHE A 11 -2.08 6.10 17.90
C PHE A 11 -2.20 7.35 18.80
N ALA A 12 -3.03 8.31 18.41
CA ALA A 12 -3.26 9.53 19.19
C ALA A 12 -3.79 9.20 20.60
N ARG A 13 -4.75 8.28 20.69
CA ARG A 13 -5.34 7.83 21.97
C ARG A 13 -4.29 7.16 22.88
N LEU A 14 -3.47 6.28 22.31
CA LEU A 14 -2.41 5.59 23.05
C LEU A 14 -1.37 6.57 23.58
N VAL A 15 -0.90 7.48 22.74
CA VAL A 15 0.10 8.49 23.11
C VAL A 15 -0.43 9.41 24.22
N GLU A 16 -1.67 9.87 24.12
CA GLU A 16 -2.31 10.70 25.16
C GLU A 16 -2.38 9.95 26.49
N ALA A 17 -2.84 8.69 26.47
CA ALA A 17 -2.95 7.86 27.68
C ALA A 17 -1.58 7.57 28.31
N GLU A 18 -0.59 7.16 27.53
CA GLU A 18 0.76 6.79 28.01
C GLU A 18 1.60 8.00 28.47
N THR A 19 1.20 9.21 28.07
CA THR A 19 1.85 10.44 28.47
C THR A 19 1.08 11.20 29.53
N ASP A 20 0.01 10.63 30.12
CA ASP A 20 -0.88 11.32 31.08
C ASP A 20 -1.39 12.67 30.54
N GLY A 21 -1.75 12.73 29.24
CA GLY A 21 -2.27 13.92 28.57
C GLY A 21 -1.22 15.00 28.28
N ARG A 22 0.07 14.76 28.44
CA ARG A 22 1.15 15.74 28.13
C ARG A 22 1.32 15.91 26.61
N ILE A 23 1.12 14.86 25.84
CA ILE A 23 1.18 14.88 24.38
C ILE A 23 -0.22 14.54 23.87
N VAL A 24 -0.80 15.49 23.17
CA VAL A 24 -2.13 15.34 22.54
C VAL A 24 -1.95 15.51 21.03
N ILE A 25 -2.31 14.48 20.26
CA ILE A 25 -2.21 14.48 18.80
C ILE A 25 -3.61 14.76 18.23
N ARG A 26 -3.73 15.84 17.47
CA ARG A 26 -4.95 16.14 16.71
C ARG A 26 -4.87 15.47 15.34
N VAL A 27 -5.73 14.49 15.11
CA VAL A 27 -5.88 13.87 13.80
C VAL A 27 -6.71 14.75 12.89
N VAL A 28 -6.23 14.99 11.68
CA VAL A 28 -6.93 15.71 10.61
C VAL A 28 -7.09 14.74 9.45
N SER A 29 -8.34 14.45 9.08
CA SER A 29 -8.69 13.44 8.07
C SER A 29 -9.20 14.08 6.77
N ASP A 30 -9.62 13.24 5.83
CA ASP A 30 -10.34 13.61 4.61
C ASP A 30 -9.59 14.57 3.66
N GLY A 31 -8.24 14.60 3.72
CA GLY A 31 -7.41 15.40 2.82
C GLY A 31 -7.45 16.92 3.11
N GLU A 32 -7.92 17.34 4.30
CA GLU A 32 -7.98 18.77 4.66
C GLU A 32 -6.60 19.45 4.68
N LEU A 33 -5.51 18.69 4.83
CA LEU A 33 -4.12 19.20 4.86
C LEU A 33 -3.42 19.16 3.50
N GLY A 34 -4.13 18.77 2.44
CA GLY A 34 -3.59 18.62 1.10
C GLY A 34 -3.44 17.18 0.64
N ASP A 35 -2.80 16.97 -0.52
CA ASP A 35 -2.43 15.65 -1.01
C ASP A 35 -1.17 15.11 -0.33
N GLU A 36 -0.78 13.87 -0.63
CA GLU A 36 0.35 13.22 0.02
C GLU A 36 1.69 13.91 -0.27
N GLU A 37 1.89 14.49 -1.47
CA GLU A 37 3.10 15.23 -1.79
C GLU A 37 3.21 16.52 -0.96
N GLU A 38 2.09 17.23 -0.81
CA GLU A 38 2.03 18.44 0.00
C GLU A 38 2.22 18.13 1.48
N ILE A 39 1.62 17.05 1.99
CA ILE A 39 1.80 16.56 3.36
C ILE A 39 3.26 16.22 3.63
N TRP A 40 3.94 15.52 2.69
CA TRP A 40 5.37 15.20 2.83
C TRP A 40 6.23 16.46 2.90
N LYS A 41 5.99 17.43 2.03
CA LYS A 41 6.69 18.72 2.05
C LYS A 41 6.49 19.44 3.39
N GLN A 42 5.26 19.49 3.88
CA GLN A 42 4.94 20.14 5.17
C GLN A 42 5.56 19.40 6.36
N LEU A 43 5.58 18.07 6.35
CA LEU A 43 6.21 17.26 7.40
C LEU A 43 7.73 17.54 7.47
N LYS A 44 8.42 17.54 6.31
CA LYS A 44 9.86 17.87 6.24
C LYS A 44 10.18 19.28 6.79
N LEU A 45 9.25 20.23 6.59
CA LEU A 45 9.40 21.60 7.09
C LEU A 45 8.91 21.79 8.54
N GLY A 46 8.35 20.75 9.17
CA GLY A 46 7.80 20.81 10.52
C GLY A 46 6.46 21.57 10.61
N GLY A 47 5.76 21.76 9.51
CA GLY A 47 4.39 22.31 9.47
C GLY A 47 3.34 21.30 9.91
N ILE A 48 3.63 20.01 9.76
CA ILE A 48 2.87 18.86 10.25
C ILE A 48 3.79 18.04 11.13
N ASP A 49 3.32 17.63 12.32
CA ASP A 49 4.12 16.84 13.26
C ASP A 49 4.10 15.35 12.92
N PHE A 50 2.96 14.81 12.51
CA PHE A 50 2.78 13.38 12.18
C PHE A 50 2.02 13.21 10.88
N ALA A 51 2.36 12.17 10.12
CA ALA A 51 1.61 11.78 8.93
C ALA A 51 1.53 10.24 8.80
N ARG A 52 0.48 9.75 8.14
CA ARG A 52 0.39 8.43 7.56
C ARG A 52 0.37 8.60 6.05
N MET A 53 1.21 7.90 5.34
CA MET A 53 1.42 8.10 3.92
C MET A 53 1.72 6.79 3.20
N SER A 54 1.31 6.71 1.93
CA SER A 54 1.79 5.71 0.99
C SER A 54 3.28 5.91 0.70
N LEU A 55 3.99 4.85 0.34
CA LEU A 55 5.40 4.96 -0.06
C LEU A 55 5.58 5.65 -1.42
N SER A 56 4.61 5.55 -2.32
CA SER A 56 4.73 6.04 -3.71
C SER A 56 5.23 7.48 -3.82
N PRO A 57 4.70 8.49 -3.10
CA PRO A 57 5.18 9.86 -3.22
C PRO A 57 6.50 10.13 -2.47
N LEU A 58 7.08 9.16 -1.78
CA LEU A 58 8.31 9.31 -1.00
C LEU A 58 9.57 8.88 -1.74
N VAL A 59 9.41 8.14 -2.83
CA VAL A 59 10.54 7.49 -3.53
C VAL A 59 11.46 8.44 -4.26
N ASP A 60 11.01 9.64 -4.59
CA ASP A 60 11.86 10.67 -5.20
C ASP A 60 12.96 11.12 -4.22
N ASP A 61 12.63 11.20 -2.94
CA ASP A 61 13.59 11.51 -1.89
C ASP A 61 14.30 10.24 -1.36
N LEU A 62 13.66 9.07 -1.43
CA LEU A 62 14.11 7.80 -0.85
C LEU A 62 13.99 6.64 -1.87
N PRO A 63 14.81 6.62 -2.94
CA PRO A 63 14.66 5.69 -4.06
C PRO A 63 14.69 4.20 -3.70
N LYS A 64 15.41 3.83 -2.63
CA LYS A 64 15.47 2.44 -2.15
C LYS A 64 14.10 1.89 -1.74
N LEU A 65 13.15 2.76 -1.34
CA LEU A 65 11.80 2.34 -0.99
C LEU A 65 11.03 1.73 -2.17
N ASN A 66 11.44 2.00 -3.43
CA ASN A 66 10.87 1.34 -4.60
C ASN A 66 10.90 -0.19 -4.49
N VAL A 67 11.91 -0.75 -3.81
CA VAL A 67 12.00 -2.20 -3.58
C VAL A 67 10.74 -2.75 -2.91
N LEU A 68 10.16 -2.02 -1.95
CA LEU A 68 9.05 -2.52 -1.12
C LEU A 68 7.69 -2.60 -1.84
N PHE A 69 7.55 -2.02 -3.01
CA PHE A 69 6.29 -2.08 -3.76
C PHE A 69 6.48 -2.39 -5.25
N LEU A 70 7.60 -3.07 -5.58
CA LEU A 70 7.79 -3.66 -6.90
C LEU A 70 6.58 -4.52 -7.29
N PRO A 71 6.16 -4.47 -8.56
CA PRO A 71 5.02 -5.24 -9.01
C PRO A 71 5.24 -6.74 -8.80
N TYR A 72 4.24 -7.41 -8.22
CA TYR A 72 4.25 -8.86 -7.94
C TYR A 72 5.41 -9.35 -7.05
N LEU A 73 6.00 -8.47 -6.22
CA LEU A 73 7.09 -8.84 -5.31
C LEU A 73 6.62 -9.81 -4.22
N TYR A 74 5.49 -9.49 -3.63
CA TYR A 74 4.94 -10.28 -2.52
C TYR A 74 3.95 -11.32 -3.03
N ARG A 75 4.04 -12.54 -2.50
CA ARG A 75 3.11 -13.62 -2.80
C ARG A 75 1.70 -13.36 -2.27
N ASP A 76 1.63 -12.81 -1.06
CA ASP A 76 0.42 -12.52 -0.30
C ASP A 76 0.71 -11.57 0.87
N ASP A 77 -0.30 -11.24 1.67
CA ASP A 77 -0.18 -10.39 2.86
C ASP A 77 0.77 -10.99 3.89
N THR A 78 0.69 -12.32 4.11
CA THR A 78 1.54 -13.00 5.10
C THR A 78 3.01 -12.83 4.75
N HIS A 79 3.36 -12.97 3.47
CA HIS A 79 4.71 -12.75 2.99
C HIS A 79 5.15 -11.29 3.18
N MET A 80 4.32 -10.32 2.81
CA MET A 80 4.64 -8.91 2.99
C MET A 80 4.92 -8.60 4.47
N TRP A 81 4.07 -9.08 5.36
CA TRP A 81 4.24 -8.82 6.79
C TRP A 81 5.43 -9.56 7.40
N ALA A 82 5.78 -10.75 6.92
CA ALA A 82 7.01 -11.42 7.31
C ALA A 82 8.27 -10.60 6.96
N VAL A 83 8.21 -9.83 5.86
CA VAL A 83 9.29 -8.90 5.47
C VAL A 83 9.27 -7.65 6.35
N LEU A 84 8.12 -6.98 6.48
CA LEU A 84 8.01 -5.67 7.13
C LEU A 84 8.10 -5.74 8.66
N ASP A 85 7.71 -6.84 9.28
CA ASP A 85 7.85 -7.06 10.73
C ASP A 85 9.23 -7.60 11.12
N GLY A 86 10.04 -8.01 10.14
CA GLY A 86 11.40 -8.53 10.34
C GLY A 86 12.49 -7.46 10.35
N GLU A 87 13.75 -7.92 10.44
CA GLU A 87 14.94 -7.06 10.40
C GLU A 87 14.96 -6.15 9.16
N MET A 88 14.52 -6.67 8.02
CA MET A 88 14.45 -5.91 6.77
C MET A 88 13.49 -4.73 6.86
N GLY A 89 12.33 -4.90 7.46
CA GLY A 89 11.39 -3.80 7.68
C GLY A 89 11.96 -2.70 8.58
N GLU A 90 12.71 -3.06 9.61
CA GLU A 90 13.41 -2.09 10.48
C GLU A 90 14.53 -1.37 9.70
N GLU A 91 15.28 -2.06 8.81
CA GLU A 91 16.27 -1.42 7.93
C GLU A 91 15.62 -0.38 7.01
N PHE A 92 14.45 -0.68 6.44
CA PHE A 92 13.73 0.27 5.59
C PHE A 92 13.12 1.44 6.38
N LEU A 93 12.68 1.24 7.63
CA LEU A 93 12.28 2.37 8.49
C LEU A 93 13.47 3.29 8.80
N ALA A 94 14.68 2.75 8.89
CA ALA A 94 15.88 3.55 9.12
C ALA A 94 16.31 4.39 7.89
N GLU A 95 15.89 4.05 6.68
CA GLU A 95 16.17 4.86 5.47
C GLU A 95 15.60 6.29 5.56
N PHE A 96 14.61 6.49 6.41
CA PHE A 96 14.03 7.83 6.63
C PHE A 96 14.94 8.76 7.48
N GLU A 97 16.00 8.27 8.09
CA GLU A 97 16.89 9.10 8.90
C GLU A 97 17.58 10.16 8.03
N GLY A 98 17.42 11.44 8.41
CA GLY A 98 17.99 12.58 7.68
C GLY A 98 17.17 13.04 6.48
N SER A 99 15.99 12.45 6.22
CA SER A 99 15.11 12.87 5.13
C SER A 99 14.17 14.03 5.50
N GLY A 100 14.15 14.43 6.77
CA GLY A 100 13.21 15.42 7.34
C GLY A 100 12.02 14.80 8.05
N GLY A 101 11.87 13.49 7.95
CA GLY A 101 10.90 12.67 8.68
C GLY A 101 11.54 11.42 9.28
N LYS A 102 10.98 10.92 10.38
CA LYS A 102 11.36 9.64 10.98
C LYS A 102 10.20 8.68 10.89
N ALA A 103 10.46 7.50 10.34
CA ALA A 103 9.46 6.44 10.30
C ALA A 103 9.33 5.74 11.67
N LEU A 104 8.09 5.43 12.05
CA LEU A 104 7.74 4.85 13.34
C LEU A 104 7.23 3.42 13.21
N SER A 105 6.41 3.13 12.18
CA SER A 105 5.81 1.82 11.94
C SER A 105 5.25 1.71 10.53
N TRP A 106 4.97 0.47 10.10
CA TRP A 106 4.28 0.15 8.85
C TRP A 106 2.79 -0.02 9.08
N TYR A 107 2.00 0.49 8.14
CA TYR A 107 0.56 0.30 8.05
C TYR A 107 0.20 -0.45 6.77
N ASP A 108 -0.98 -1.06 6.75
CA ASP A 108 -1.48 -1.79 5.58
C ASP A 108 -2.10 -0.85 4.56
N GLY A 109 -1.71 -1.00 3.31
CA GLY A 109 -2.31 -0.31 2.16
C GLY A 109 -3.11 -1.25 1.25
N GLY A 110 -3.11 -2.56 1.55
CA GLY A 110 -3.75 -3.62 0.77
C GLY A 110 -3.10 -3.89 -0.58
N ALA A 111 -3.62 -4.90 -1.26
CA ALA A 111 -3.25 -5.21 -2.64
C ALA A 111 -3.97 -4.28 -3.62
N ARG A 112 -3.25 -3.79 -4.60
CA ARG A 112 -3.76 -2.90 -5.65
C ARG A 112 -4.16 -3.71 -6.86
N ASN A 113 -5.29 -3.34 -7.45
CA ASN A 113 -5.97 -4.05 -8.52
C ASN A 113 -6.50 -3.06 -9.54
N PHE A 114 -6.50 -3.43 -10.82
CA PHE A 114 -7.06 -2.59 -11.88
C PHE A 114 -8.59 -2.58 -11.83
N TYR A 115 -9.18 -1.43 -12.11
CA TYR A 115 -10.62 -1.30 -12.36
C TYR A 115 -10.87 -0.32 -13.51
N THR A 116 -11.87 -0.64 -14.32
CA THR A 116 -12.12 0.03 -15.61
C THR A 116 -13.61 0.33 -15.82
N VAL A 117 -13.87 1.32 -16.69
CA VAL A 117 -15.22 1.78 -17.04
C VAL A 117 -15.85 0.87 -18.10
N HIS A 118 -15.09 0.46 -19.12
CA HIS A 118 -15.66 -0.04 -20.38
C HIS A 118 -15.57 -1.54 -20.61
N GLY A 119 -14.76 -2.29 -19.88
CA GLY A 119 -14.62 -3.72 -20.08
C GLY A 119 -13.69 -4.38 -19.07
N PRO A 120 -13.73 -5.70 -18.96
CA PRO A 120 -12.86 -6.47 -18.08
C PRO A 120 -11.41 -6.45 -18.57
N VAL A 121 -10.47 -6.52 -17.65
CA VAL A 121 -9.03 -6.68 -17.92
C VAL A 121 -8.66 -8.11 -17.52
N ARG A 122 -8.25 -8.94 -18.49
CA ARG A 122 -7.79 -10.32 -18.29
C ARG A 122 -6.37 -10.56 -18.77
N SER A 123 -5.89 -9.65 -19.61
CA SER A 123 -4.53 -9.71 -20.15
C SER A 123 -3.98 -8.29 -20.30
N PRO A 124 -2.65 -8.11 -20.45
CA PRO A 124 -2.04 -6.80 -20.72
C PRO A 124 -2.64 -6.12 -21.96
N GLU A 125 -3.01 -6.88 -22.99
CA GLU A 125 -3.61 -6.36 -24.23
C GLU A 125 -4.95 -5.65 -23.97
N ASP A 126 -5.70 -6.04 -22.93
CA ASP A 126 -6.95 -5.38 -22.54
C ASP A 126 -6.71 -3.99 -21.95
N LEU A 127 -5.48 -3.69 -21.52
CA LEU A 127 -5.07 -2.37 -21.03
C LEU A 127 -4.53 -1.46 -22.15
N GLU A 128 -4.24 -1.99 -23.35
CA GLU A 128 -3.59 -1.24 -24.42
C GLU A 128 -4.32 0.08 -24.73
N GLY A 129 -3.61 1.18 -24.53
CA GLY A 129 -4.09 2.54 -24.81
C GLY A 129 -5.13 3.09 -23.82
N LEU A 130 -5.55 2.35 -22.80
CA LEU A 130 -6.42 2.86 -21.74
C LEU A 130 -5.67 3.88 -20.88
N ARG A 131 -6.32 4.99 -20.57
CA ARG A 131 -5.81 5.99 -19.62
C ARG A 131 -6.09 5.51 -18.21
N ILE A 132 -5.06 5.04 -17.54
CA ILE A 132 -5.14 4.48 -16.18
C ILE A 132 -4.59 5.49 -15.19
N ARG A 133 -5.42 5.91 -14.25
CA ARG A 133 -4.98 6.76 -13.15
C ARG A 133 -4.07 6.01 -12.19
N ILE A 134 -2.99 6.65 -11.80
CA ILE A 134 -2.01 6.15 -10.83
C ILE A 134 -1.76 7.17 -9.72
N GLN A 135 -1.13 6.73 -8.63
CA GLN A 135 -0.46 7.62 -7.69
C GLN A 135 0.80 8.22 -8.35
N SER A 136 1.20 9.42 -7.90
CA SER A 136 2.42 10.07 -8.40
C SER A 136 3.65 9.24 -8.03
N SER A 137 4.25 8.58 -9.03
CA SER A 137 5.47 7.80 -8.91
C SER A 137 5.93 7.39 -10.31
N GLU A 138 7.18 7.66 -10.66
CA GLU A 138 7.76 7.22 -11.94
C GLU A 138 7.67 5.69 -12.11
N MET A 139 7.86 4.91 -11.04
CA MET A 139 7.76 3.46 -11.12
C MET A 139 6.33 3.01 -11.45
N MET A 140 5.30 3.68 -10.94
CA MET A 140 3.91 3.37 -11.28
C MET A 140 3.58 3.79 -12.72
N GLU A 141 4.20 4.88 -13.23
CA GLU A 141 4.10 5.26 -14.64
C GLU A 141 4.68 4.16 -15.53
N ASP A 142 5.93 3.75 -15.28
CA ASP A 142 6.59 2.70 -16.03
C ASP A 142 5.87 1.34 -15.95
N LEU A 143 5.29 1.00 -14.79
CA LEU A 143 4.50 -0.22 -14.63
C LEU A 143 3.30 -0.21 -15.57
N VAL A 144 2.55 0.88 -15.58
CA VAL A 144 1.34 1.01 -16.42
C VAL A 144 1.71 1.07 -17.90
N GLU A 145 2.81 1.76 -18.26
CA GLU A 145 3.34 1.79 -19.63
C GLU A 145 3.82 0.41 -20.08
N ALA A 146 4.48 -0.36 -19.22
CA ALA A 146 4.93 -1.72 -19.52
C ALA A 146 3.75 -2.67 -19.83
N LEU A 147 2.58 -2.38 -19.28
CA LEU A 147 1.33 -3.09 -19.56
C LEU A 147 0.58 -2.55 -20.81
N GLY A 148 1.14 -1.57 -21.52
CA GLY A 148 0.56 -0.99 -22.73
C GLY A 148 -0.47 0.13 -22.50
N ALA A 149 -0.75 0.48 -21.26
CA ALA A 149 -1.67 1.54 -20.90
C ALA A 149 -1.00 2.93 -20.89
N VAL A 150 -1.80 3.96 -20.78
CA VAL A 150 -1.35 5.36 -20.67
C VAL A 150 -1.52 5.81 -19.21
N PRO A 151 -0.43 6.01 -18.45
CA PRO A 151 -0.53 6.45 -17.07
C PRO A 151 -1.03 7.90 -16.97
N VAL A 152 -1.87 8.17 -15.99
CA VAL A 152 -2.37 9.53 -15.67
C VAL A 152 -2.17 9.77 -14.18
N SER A 153 -1.15 10.54 -13.82
CA SER A 153 -0.94 10.97 -12.45
C SER A 153 -2.03 11.97 -12.04
N MET A 154 -2.77 11.68 -10.97
CA MET A 154 -3.92 12.47 -10.55
C MET A 154 -4.16 12.29 -9.04
N ALA A 155 -4.54 13.36 -8.33
CA ALA A 155 -4.92 13.30 -6.93
C ALA A 155 -6.11 12.33 -6.71
N PHE A 156 -6.10 11.59 -5.60
CA PHE A 156 -7.15 10.59 -5.33
C PHE A 156 -8.56 11.18 -5.30
N SER A 157 -8.71 12.40 -4.80
CA SER A 157 -10.00 13.12 -4.76
C SER A 157 -10.62 13.42 -6.11
N GLU A 158 -9.82 13.40 -7.18
CA GLU A 158 -10.27 13.71 -8.54
C GLU A 158 -10.68 12.48 -9.35
N VAL A 159 -10.32 11.27 -8.87
CA VAL A 159 -10.49 10.00 -9.61
C VAL A 159 -11.96 9.71 -9.95
N TYR A 160 -12.89 9.89 -9.01
CA TYR A 160 -14.30 9.66 -9.28
C TYR A 160 -14.81 10.51 -10.44
N ALA A 161 -14.50 11.80 -10.41
CA ALA A 161 -14.90 12.73 -11.49
C ALA A 161 -14.20 12.39 -12.81
N GLY A 162 -12.92 12.01 -12.77
CA GLY A 162 -12.15 11.57 -13.93
C GLY A 162 -12.75 10.36 -14.63
N LEU A 163 -13.15 9.33 -13.86
CA LEU A 163 -13.86 8.15 -14.37
C LEU A 163 -15.24 8.51 -14.94
N GLN A 164 -16.02 9.30 -14.20
CA GLN A 164 -17.37 9.70 -14.60
C GLN A 164 -17.40 10.54 -15.88
N THR A 165 -16.42 11.41 -16.07
CA THR A 165 -16.34 12.31 -17.24
C THR A 165 -15.56 11.72 -18.41
N GLY A 166 -14.93 10.55 -18.23
CA GLY A 166 -14.11 9.91 -19.26
C GLY A 166 -12.77 10.62 -19.49
N VAL A 167 -12.23 11.33 -18.52
CA VAL A 167 -10.84 11.83 -18.53
C VAL A 167 -9.87 10.68 -18.39
N ILE A 168 -10.22 9.69 -17.60
CA ILE A 168 -9.55 8.39 -17.44
C ILE A 168 -10.49 7.25 -17.74
N ASP A 169 -9.97 6.13 -18.23
CA ASP A 169 -10.71 4.94 -18.61
C ASP A 169 -10.75 3.89 -17.50
N GLY A 170 -9.83 4.04 -16.53
CA GLY A 170 -9.69 3.19 -15.38
C GLY A 170 -8.72 3.78 -14.35
N ALA A 171 -8.53 3.03 -13.28
CA ALA A 171 -7.54 3.32 -12.26
C ALA A 171 -7.16 2.00 -11.57
N GLU A 172 -6.28 2.09 -10.57
CA GLU A 172 -5.87 0.94 -9.76
C GLU A 172 -5.90 1.31 -8.28
N ASN A 173 -6.38 0.40 -7.44
CA ASN A 173 -6.38 0.55 -6.00
C ASN A 173 -6.87 -0.74 -5.31
N ASN A 174 -6.86 -0.73 -3.96
CA ASN A 174 -7.38 -1.79 -3.12
C ASN A 174 -8.92 -1.76 -3.00
N TRP A 175 -9.51 -2.86 -2.49
CA TRP A 175 -10.95 -3.01 -2.32
C TRP A 175 -11.58 -1.89 -1.49
N SER A 176 -10.99 -1.56 -0.34
CA SER A 176 -11.51 -0.54 0.57
C SER A 176 -11.57 0.84 -0.07
N SER A 177 -10.54 1.20 -0.85
CA SER A 177 -10.51 2.48 -1.57
C SER A 177 -11.52 2.52 -2.70
N PHE A 178 -11.65 1.42 -3.47
CA PHE A 178 -12.60 1.31 -4.57
C PHE A 178 -14.05 1.41 -4.09
N GLU A 179 -14.35 0.76 -2.96
CA GLU A 179 -15.68 0.78 -2.35
C GLU A 179 -15.99 2.14 -1.72
N SER A 180 -15.15 2.61 -0.77
CA SER A 180 -15.44 3.79 0.04
C SER A 180 -15.47 5.10 -0.75
N SER A 181 -14.70 5.20 -1.85
CA SER A 181 -14.76 6.34 -2.75
C SER A 181 -15.92 6.27 -3.76
N GLY A 182 -16.64 5.15 -3.79
CA GLY A 182 -17.73 4.91 -4.72
C GLY A 182 -17.30 4.70 -6.17
N HIS A 183 -16.01 4.43 -6.44
CA HIS A 183 -15.50 4.25 -7.79
C HIS A 183 -16.22 3.12 -8.52
N TYR A 184 -16.68 2.06 -7.83
CA TYR A 184 -17.49 0.96 -8.38
C TYR A 184 -18.77 1.41 -9.07
N ARG A 185 -19.27 2.61 -8.78
CA ARG A 185 -20.49 3.17 -9.41
C ARG A 185 -20.23 3.72 -10.80
N VAL A 186 -18.99 4.03 -11.13
CA VAL A 186 -18.58 4.63 -12.40
C VAL A 186 -17.56 3.76 -13.15
N ALA A 187 -16.95 2.77 -12.50
CA ALA A 187 -16.07 1.76 -13.08
C ALA A 187 -16.58 0.39 -12.69
N GLY A 188 -17.33 -0.24 -13.59
CA GLY A 188 -18.09 -1.48 -13.30
C GLY A 188 -17.31 -2.78 -13.40
N TYR A 189 -16.00 -2.74 -13.65
CA TYR A 189 -15.14 -3.92 -13.80
C TYR A 189 -13.95 -3.80 -12.85
N TYR A 190 -13.72 -4.81 -12.03
CA TYR A 190 -12.62 -4.88 -11.10
C TYR A 190 -11.84 -6.18 -11.29
N THR A 191 -10.56 -6.10 -11.66
CA THR A 191 -9.71 -7.25 -11.93
C THR A 191 -8.79 -7.50 -10.74
N VAL A 192 -8.90 -8.68 -10.14
CA VAL A 192 -8.08 -9.12 -8.98
C VAL A 192 -6.74 -9.64 -9.50
N ASP A 193 -5.89 -8.73 -9.91
CA ASP A 193 -4.53 -9.03 -10.38
C ASP A 193 -3.47 -8.87 -9.30
N GLU A 194 -3.75 -8.07 -8.27
CA GLU A 194 -2.86 -7.82 -7.12
C GLU A 194 -1.45 -7.39 -7.56
N HIS A 195 -1.36 -6.56 -8.58
CA HIS A 195 -0.09 -6.19 -9.21
C HIS A 195 0.88 -5.51 -8.27
N SER A 196 0.43 -4.86 -7.22
CA SER A 196 1.28 -4.21 -6.25
C SER A 196 0.68 -4.22 -4.85
N ARG A 197 1.54 -4.30 -3.84
CA ARG A 197 1.21 -4.04 -2.44
C ARG A 197 2.08 -2.88 -2.00
N VAL A 198 1.46 -1.73 -1.80
CA VAL A 198 2.17 -0.51 -1.40
C VAL A 198 1.98 -0.33 0.10
N PRO A 199 3.00 -0.62 0.92
CA PRO A 199 2.93 -0.35 2.35
C PRO A 199 2.69 1.14 2.61
N GLU A 200 2.03 1.45 3.70
CA GLU A 200 1.96 2.80 4.21
C GLU A 200 2.86 2.94 5.43
N VAL A 201 3.37 4.13 5.65
CA VAL A 201 4.30 4.41 6.75
C VAL A 201 3.74 5.50 7.65
N GLN A 202 3.89 5.29 8.97
CA GLN A 202 3.63 6.32 9.96
C GLN A 202 4.90 7.10 10.22
N LEU A 203 4.83 8.40 10.05
CA LEU A 203 5.96 9.33 10.13
C LEU A 203 5.77 10.34 11.25
N VAL A 204 6.88 10.78 11.83
CA VAL A 204 6.98 12.00 12.64
C VAL A 204 8.01 12.93 12.01
N SER A 205 7.75 14.25 11.99
CA SER A 205 8.73 15.23 11.52
C SER A 205 9.98 15.22 12.42
N GLU A 206 11.15 15.40 11.83
CA GLU A 206 12.39 15.51 12.62
C GLU A 206 12.28 16.64 13.65
N SER A 207 11.68 17.77 13.27
CA SER A 207 11.50 18.91 14.16
C SER A 207 10.62 18.62 15.39
N ALA A 208 9.60 17.77 15.24
CA ALA A 208 8.78 17.30 16.36
C ALA A 208 9.54 16.26 17.19
N TRP A 209 10.22 15.31 16.52
CA TRP A 209 11.00 14.27 17.16
C TRP A 209 12.10 14.82 18.06
N GLU A 210 12.83 15.83 17.62
CA GLU A 210 13.91 16.45 18.37
C GLU A 210 13.46 17.12 19.66
N LYS A 211 12.22 17.64 19.70
CA LYS A 211 11.62 18.26 20.88
C LYS A 211 11.21 17.25 21.97
N LEU A 212 11.11 15.97 21.62
CA LEU A 212 10.70 14.93 22.55
C LEU A 212 11.83 14.47 23.46
N SER A 213 11.49 14.20 24.72
CA SER A 213 12.41 13.52 25.63
C SER A 213 12.68 12.08 25.19
N ALA A 214 13.80 11.49 25.61
CA ALA A 214 14.08 10.08 25.33
C ALA A 214 12.94 9.15 25.76
N LYS A 215 12.35 9.40 26.93
CA LYS A 215 11.18 8.65 27.43
C LYS A 215 9.96 8.80 26.51
N ASP A 216 9.68 10.01 26.02
CA ASP A 216 8.53 10.23 25.15
C ASP A 216 8.75 9.57 23.77
N ARG A 217 9.98 9.57 23.25
CA ARG A 217 10.34 8.84 22.03
C ARG A 217 10.08 7.33 22.16
N GLU A 218 10.47 6.73 23.28
CA GLU A 218 10.19 5.32 23.57
C GLU A 218 8.67 5.03 23.63
N ILE A 219 7.91 5.93 24.25
CA ILE A 219 6.44 5.82 24.29
C ILE A 219 5.86 5.88 22.87
N LEU A 220 6.28 6.86 22.06
CA LEU A 220 5.78 7.00 20.69
C LEU A 220 6.07 5.77 19.84
N LEU A 221 7.29 5.22 19.89
CA LEU A 221 7.64 4.01 19.14
C LEU A 221 6.80 2.80 19.54
N ARG A 222 6.55 2.63 20.85
CA ARG A 222 5.68 1.55 21.34
C ARG A 222 4.23 1.76 20.88
N CYS A 223 3.68 2.96 21.06
CA CYS A 223 2.32 3.29 20.63
C CYS A 223 2.16 3.16 19.10
N ALA A 224 3.18 3.49 18.32
CA ALA A 224 3.17 3.32 16.88
C ALA A 224 3.05 1.84 16.48
N LYS A 225 3.86 0.95 17.08
CA LYS A 225 3.77 -0.50 16.84
C LYS A 225 2.42 -1.08 17.28
N GLU A 226 1.88 -0.62 18.41
CA GLU A 226 0.57 -1.07 18.90
C GLU A 226 -0.56 -0.60 18.00
N SER A 227 -0.54 0.66 17.57
CA SER A 227 -1.53 1.20 16.63
C SER A 227 -1.47 0.55 15.25
N ALA A 228 -0.27 0.15 14.79
CA ALA A 228 -0.10 -0.59 13.55
C ALA A 228 -0.73 -1.98 13.62
N ALA A 229 -0.54 -2.70 14.72
CA ALA A 229 -1.19 -4.01 14.91
C ALA A 229 -2.72 -3.89 14.93
N TYR A 230 -3.26 -2.88 15.62
CA TYR A 230 -4.69 -2.57 15.60
C TYR A 230 -5.20 -2.23 14.20
N GLU A 231 -4.46 -1.40 13.46
CA GLU A 231 -4.83 -0.97 12.12
C GLU A 231 -4.92 -2.15 11.16
N ARG A 232 -3.94 -3.06 11.15
CA ARG A 232 -3.94 -4.25 10.29
C ARG A 232 -5.16 -5.14 10.51
N GLU A 233 -5.56 -5.35 11.78
CA GLU A 233 -6.75 -6.14 12.09
C GLU A 233 -8.03 -5.46 11.55
N MET A 234 -8.14 -4.15 11.74
CA MET A 234 -9.26 -3.39 11.23
C MET A 234 -9.26 -3.31 9.71
N TRP A 235 -8.09 -3.15 9.10
CA TRP A 235 -7.91 -3.13 7.66
C TRP A 235 -8.36 -4.42 6.99
N LYS A 236 -7.92 -5.55 7.52
CA LYS A 236 -8.34 -6.87 7.01
C LYS A 236 -9.86 -7.01 6.99
N ARG A 237 -10.52 -6.67 8.09
CA ARG A 237 -11.99 -6.70 8.17
C ARG A 237 -12.65 -5.78 7.14
N GLN A 238 -12.10 -4.58 6.97
CA GLN A 238 -12.63 -3.62 6.01
C GLN A 238 -12.45 -4.09 4.57
N GLN A 239 -11.32 -4.72 4.24
CA GLN A 239 -11.11 -5.30 2.91
C GLN A 239 -12.14 -6.38 2.61
N GLU A 240 -12.41 -7.29 3.56
CA GLU A 240 -13.43 -8.34 3.42
C GLU A 240 -14.86 -7.76 3.30
N GLU A 241 -15.16 -6.68 4.02
CA GLU A 241 -16.46 -5.99 3.93
C GLU A 241 -16.60 -5.23 2.60
N ALA A 242 -15.56 -4.55 2.16
CA ALA A 242 -15.53 -3.81 0.89
C ALA A 242 -15.65 -4.76 -0.31
N GLU A 243 -14.90 -5.84 -0.33
CA GLU A 243 -14.99 -6.88 -1.34
C GLU A 243 -16.42 -7.40 -1.46
N ARG A 244 -17.04 -7.77 -0.34
CA ARG A 244 -18.44 -8.24 -0.31
C ARG A 244 -19.41 -7.19 -0.85
N ALA A 245 -19.24 -5.92 -0.43
CA ALA A 245 -20.10 -4.82 -0.89
C ALA A 245 -19.98 -4.58 -2.40
N VAL A 246 -18.76 -4.69 -2.94
CA VAL A 246 -18.52 -4.59 -4.39
C VAL A 246 -19.17 -5.75 -5.14
N TRP A 247 -19.05 -6.99 -4.67
CA TRP A 247 -19.76 -8.14 -5.24
C TRP A 247 -21.30 -7.95 -5.24
N GLU A 248 -21.85 -7.46 -4.15
CA GLU A 248 -23.30 -7.22 -3.99
C GLU A 248 -23.80 -6.03 -4.83
N SER A 249 -22.90 -5.10 -5.22
CA SER A 249 -23.25 -3.92 -6.02
C SER A 249 -23.59 -4.22 -7.49
N GLY A 250 -23.23 -5.41 -7.96
CA GLY A 250 -23.35 -5.80 -9.38
C GLY A 250 -22.12 -5.40 -10.23
N CYS A 251 -21.04 -4.93 -9.61
CA CYS A 251 -19.74 -4.79 -10.27
C CYS A 251 -19.26 -6.16 -10.76
N THR A 252 -18.68 -6.20 -11.96
CA THR A 252 -18.10 -7.42 -12.50
C THR A 252 -16.69 -7.60 -11.94
N VAL A 253 -16.53 -8.57 -11.05
CA VAL A 253 -15.22 -8.93 -10.49
C VAL A 253 -14.58 -10.02 -11.35
N ILE A 254 -13.35 -9.83 -11.74
CA ILE A 254 -12.56 -10.72 -12.59
C ILE A 254 -11.43 -11.31 -11.75
N GLU A 255 -11.49 -12.61 -11.50
CA GLU A 255 -10.38 -13.38 -10.97
C GLU A 255 -9.51 -13.86 -12.12
N LEU A 256 -8.20 -13.66 -12.02
CA LEU A 256 -7.23 -14.11 -13.01
C LEU A 256 -6.71 -15.49 -12.65
N SER A 257 -6.62 -16.36 -13.68
CA SER A 257 -5.89 -17.62 -13.58
C SER A 257 -4.38 -17.38 -13.39
N ALA A 258 -3.66 -18.41 -12.98
CA ALA A 258 -2.21 -18.32 -12.84
C ALA A 258 -1.50 -17.98 -14.18
N GLU A 259 -2.05 -18.47 -15.30
CA GLU A 259 -1.52 -18.18 -16.65
C GLU A 259 -1.75 -16.72 -17.04
N GLU A 260 -2.94 -16.16 -16.73
CA GLU A 260 -3.25 -14.75 -16.95
C GLU A 260 -2.35 -13.86 -16.09
N LYS A 261 -2.16 -14.15 -14.80
CA LYS A 261 -1.25 -13.40 -13.91
C LYS A 261 0.20 -13.45 -14.41
N GLU A 262 0.66 -14.58 -14.92
CA GLU A 262 2.01 -14.74 -15.47
C GLU A 262 2.24 -13.85 -16.71
N ALA A 263 1.21 -13.59 -17.52
CA ALA A 263 1.31 -12.67 -18.65
C ALA A 263 1.59 -11.23 -18.19
N PHE A 264 0.90 -10.76 -17.15
CA PHE A 264 1.17 -9.45 -16.54
C PHE A 264 2.58 -9.37 -15.95
N TYR A 265 2.99 -10.41 -15.20
CA TYR A 265 4.31 -10.44 -14.58
C TYR A 265 5.44 -10.26 -15.59
N ARG A 266 5.36 -10.95 -16.74
CA ARG A 266 6.40 -10.84 -17.81
C ARG A 266 6.50 -9.44 -18.39
N CYS A 267 5.40 -8.72 -18.53
CA CYS A 267 5.40 -7.36 -19.05
C CYS A 267 6.14 -6.39 -18.15
N VAL A 268 6.10 -6.61 -16.84
CA VAL A 268 6.66 -5.69 -15.82
C VAL A 268 8.11 -6.02 -15.41
N GLU A 269 8.71 -7.09 -15.93
CA GLU A 269 10.13 -7.41 -15.66
C GLU A 269 11.08 -6.22 -15.87
N PRO A 270 10.93 -5.37 -16.90
CA PRO A 270 11.84 -4.23 -17.09
C PRO A 270 11.79 -3.19 -15.96
N VAL A 271 10.69 -3.13 -15.19
CA VAL A 271 10.56 -2.23 -14.02
C VAL A 271 11.58 -2.62 -12.95
N TYR A 272 11.81 -3.91 -12.74
CA TYR A 272 12.81 -4.40 -11.79
C TYR A 272 14.22 -3.94 -12.16
N ASP A 273 14.59 -4.04 -13.42
CA ASP A 273 15.91 -3.64 -13.91
C ASP A 273 16.14 -2.14 -13.75
N LYS A 274 15.10 -1.32 -14.00
CA LYS A 274 15.20 0.13 -13.91
C LYS A 274 15.32 0.62 -12.47
N TYR A 275 14.49 0.12 -11.55
CA TYR A 275 14.36 0.68 -10.21
C TYR A 275 15.16 -0.06 -9.13
N CYS A 276 15.53 -1.31 -9.38
CA CYS A 276 16.12 -2.15 -8.36
C CYS A 276 17.40 -2.88 -8.81
N ALA A 277 18.01 -2.50 -9.91
CA ALA A 277 19.27 -3.12 -10.37
C ALA A 277 20.36 -3.14 -9.27
N GLU A 278 20.45 -2.06 -8.48
CA GLU A 278 21.42 -1.96 -7.37
C GLU A 278 20.96 -2.68 -6.09
N TYR A 279 19.69 -3.12 -6.03
CA TYR A 279 19.07 -3.73 -4.85
C TYR A 279 18.57 -5.16 -5.10
N MET A 280 19.01 -5.81 -6.17
CA MET A 280 18.55 -7.15 -6.52
C MET A 280 18.85 -8.20 -5.44
N ASP A 281 19.93 -8.01 -4.68
CA ASP A 281 20.21 -8.87 -3.52
C ASP A 281 19.14 -8.73 -2.42
N ILE A 282 18.56 -7.55 -2.23
CA ILE A 282 17.46 -7.29 -1.31
C ILE A 282 16.18 -7.93 -1.84
N VAL A 283 15.88 -7.77 -3.14
CA VAL A 283 14.73 -8.40 -3.80
C VAL A 283 14.78 -9.92 -3.66
N GLU A 284 15.94 -10.52 -3.86
CA GLU A 284 16.12 -11.97 -3.68
C GLU A 284 15.94 -12.43 -2.22
N LYS A 285 16.42 -11.64 -1.26
CA LYS A 285 16.18 -11.91 0.16
C LYS A 285 14.69 -11.84 0.51
N ILE A 286 13.99 -10.81 0.03
CA ILE A 286 12.54 -10.67 0.22
C ILE A 286 11.83 -11.91 -0.31
N ARG A 287 12.09 -12.32 -1.54
CA ARG A 287 11.45 -13.49 -2.17
C ARG A 287 11.63 -14.79 -1.37
N LYS A 288 12.76 -14.95 -0.68
CA LYS A 288 13.06 -16.14 0.14
C LYS A 288 12.46 -16.14 1.53
N ILE A 289 12.00 -14.99 2.02
CA ILE A 289 11.36 -14.91 3.35
C ILE A 289 10.08 -15.76 3.34
N GLY A 290 9.92 -16.60 4.36
CA GLY A 290 8.75 -17.46 4.54
C GLY A 290 8.67 -18.68 3.61
N GLU A 291 9.67 -18.96 2.77
CA GLU A 291 9.66 -20.16 1.91
C GLU A 291 9.70 -21.45 2.73
N HIS A 292 10.51 -21.52 3.78
CA HIS A 292 10.63 -22.71 4.63
C HIS A 292 9.33 -23.04 5.37
N GLU A 293 8.61 -22.05 5.87
CA GLU A 293 7.32 -22.26 6.55
C GLU A 293 6.25 -22.83 5.60
N ARG A 294 6.31 -22.45 4.33
CA ARG A 294 5.42 -22.97 3.29
C ARG A 294 5.72 -24.41 2.92
N GLU A 295 6.98 -24.78 2.81
CA GLU A 295 7.40 -26.17 2.52
C GLU A 295 6.99 -27.11 3.67
N GLU A 296 7.15 -26.68 4.92
CA GLU A 296 6.68 -27.42 6.10
C GLU A 296 5.15 -27.55 6.11
N SER A 297 4.41 -26.47 5.83
CA SER A 297 2.95 -26.47 5.76
C SER A 297 2.42 -27.38 4.65
N LEU A 298 3.01 -27.37 3.47
CA LEU A 298 2.65 -28.25 2.36
C LEU A 298 2.98 -29.71 2.65
N SER A 299 4.08 -29.99 3.33
CA SER A 299 4.45 -31.36 3.75
C SER A 299 3.46 -31.93 4.77
N LEU A 300 2.94 -31.11 5.68
CA LEU A 300 1.91 -31.51 6.66
C LEU A 300 0.55 -31.79 6.02
N ILE A 301 0.18 -31.08 4.97
CA ILE A 301 -1.06 -31.31 4.22
C ILE A 301 -0.99 -32.64 3.46
N HIS A 302 0.16 -32.98 2.89
CA HIS A 302 0.35 -34.27 2.18
C HIS A 302 0.37 -35.50 3.10
N ILE A 303 0.65 -35.34 4.38
CA ILE A 303 0.64 -36.45 5.36
C ILE A 303 -0.80 -36.73 5.87
N SER A 304 -1.74 -35.82 5.68
CA SER A 304 -3.11 -35.93 6.20
C SER A 304 -4.15 -36.49 5.21
N GLU A 305 -3.79 -36.88 3.99
CA GLU A 305 -4.73 -37.60 3.11
C GLU A 305 -4.93 -39.05 3.61
N PRO A 306 -6.15 -39.42 4.02
CA PRO A 306 -6.42 -40.81 4.43
C PRO A 306 -6.38 -41.70 3.18
N THR A 307 -5.46 -42.66 3.18
CA THR A 307 -5.47 -43.80 2.26
C THR A 307 -6.85 -44.44 2.31
N ARG A 308 -7.69 -44.22 1.30
CA ARG A 308 -8.90 -45.02 1.09
C ARG A 308 -8.48 -46.40 0.63
N LEU A 309 -8.65 -47.38 1.54
CA LEU A 309 -8.77 -48.79 1.20
C LEU A 309 -10.11 -49.10 0.56
#